data_2d8f0e871c18d9e77e56e9450e6aeb2e
#
_entry.id   2d8f0e871c18d9e77e56e9450e6aeb2e
#
_cell.length_a   1.000
_cell.length_b   1.000
_cell.length_c   1.000
_cell.angle_alpha   90.00
_cell.angle_beta   90.00
_cell.angle_gamma   90.00
#
_symmetry.space_group_name_H-M   'P 1'
#
loop_
_entity.id
_entity.type
_entity.pdbx_description
1 polymer ?
#
loop_
_entity_poly.entity_id
_entity_poly.type
_entity_poly.pdbx_seq_one_letter_code
_entity_poly.pdbx_strand_id
1 'polypeptide(L)'
;MASVCKVHLVGNVGQDPEVRYSAAGKPIANATLATTSRRKDNNGDLIESTEWHRLTFFDKLADIVGQYMKKGALVYVEGTIKYEKYLNKKGVEINSTSIICSEMTILKRPENKEKSEKYEGLPQLEDDDSSDVPF
;
A
#
# COMPACT_ATOMS: atom_id res chain seq x y z
N MET A 1 12.80 -27.46 8.99
CA MET A 1 13.37 -26.71 7.86
C MET A 1 13.26 -25.22 8.12
N ALA A 2 14.35 -24.50 7.98
CA ALA A 2 14.35 -23.07 8.23
C ALA A 2 14.15 -22.30 6.91
N SER A 3 13.25 -21.36 6.91
CA SER A 3 13.00 -20.53 5.73
C SER A 3 12.42 -19.19 6.14
N VAL A 4 12.57 -18.21 5.27
CA VAL A 4 12.04 -16.89 5.49
C VAL A 4 11.42 -16.37 4.20
N CYS A 5 10.24 -15.81 4.31
CA CYS A 5 9.65 -15.06 3.22
C CYS A 5 9.08 -13.78 3.82
N LYS A 6 9.68 -12.65 3.49
CA LYS A 6 9.31 -11.37 4.08
C LYS A 6 9.32 -10.28 3.04
N VAL A 7 8.28 -9.47 3.05
CA VAL A 7 8.16 -8.34 2.14
C VAL A 7 7.93 -7.08 2.94
N HIS A 8 8.68 -6.04 2.61
CA HIS A 8 8.52 -4.72 3.21
C HIS A 8 8.22 -3.73 2.10
N LEU A 9 7.14 -3.01 2.23
CA LEU A 9 6.74 -2.04 1.22
C LEU A 9 6.41 -0.71 1.85
N VAL A 10 6.83 0.35 1.20
CA VAL A 10 6.39 1.71 1.52
C VAL A 10 5.87 2.29 0.21
N GLY A 11 4.64 2.71 0.21
CA GLY A 11 4.05 3.25 -1.01
C GLY A 11 2.71 3.90 -0.76
N ASN A 12 2.06 4.29 -1.84
CA ASN A 12 0.79 4.98 -1.77
C ASN A 12 -0.36 4.05 -2.07
N VAL A 13 -1.42 4.19 -1.28
CA VAL A 13 -2.63 3.38 -1.47
C VAL A 13 -3.33 3.83 -2.73
N GLY A 14 -3.66 2.87 -3.59
CA GLY A 14 -4.26 3.16 -4.88
C GLY A 14 -5.76 3.34 -4.84
N GLN A 15 -6.42 2.70 -3.91
CA GLN A 15 -7.87 2.76 -3.76
C GLN A 15 -8.21 2.56 -2.30
N ASP A 16 -9.39 3.01 -1.90
CA ASP A 16 -9.86 2.71 -0.56
C ASP A 16 -9.96 1.19 -0.41
N PRO A 17 -9.55 0.65 0.74
CA PRO A 17 -9.61 -0.80 0.93
C PRO A 17 -11.03 -1.33 0.87
N GLU A 18 -11.17 -2.52 0.33
CA GLU A 18 -12.44 -3.21 0.30
C GLU A 18 -12.44 -4.23 1.42
N VAL A 19 -13.40 -4.13 2.32
CA VAL A 19 -13.50 -5.05 3.44
C VAL A 19 -14.66 -6.01 3.20
N ARG A 20 -14.38 -7.30 3.35
CA ARG A 20 -15.37 -8.35 3.23
C ARG A 20 -15.30 -9.22 4.46
N TYR A 21 -16.35 -9.98 4.70
CA TYR A 21 -16.39 -10.89 5.83
C TYR A 21 -16.44 -12.32 5.33
N SER A 22 -15.63 -13.18 5.97
CA SER A 22 -15.62 -14.60 5.64
C SER A 22 -16.90 -15.26 6.14
N ALA A 23 -17.08 -16.54 5.78
CA ALA A 23 -18.23 -17.30 6.24
C ALA A 23 -18.28 -17.37 7.77
N ALA A 24 -17.12 -17.30 8.42
CA ALA A 24 -17.04 -17.31 9.88
C ALA A 24 -17.23 -15.91 10.48
N GLY A 25 -17.52 -14.90 9.65
CA GLY A 25 -17.71 -13.54 10.13
C GLY A 25 -16.44 -12.77 10.38
N LYS A 26 -15.30 -13.25 9.92
CA LYS A 26 -14.03 -12.56 10.13
C LYS A 26 -13.75 -11.60 8.99
N PRO A 27 -13.26 -10.39 9.30
CA PRO A 27 -13.00 -9.40 8.26
C PRO A 27 -11.76 -9.74 7.45
N ILE A 28 -11.84 -9.44 6.15
CA ILE A 28 -10.72 -9.55 5.22
C ILE A 28 -10.70 -8.27 4.40
N ALA A 29 -9.58 -7.58 4.40
CA ALA A 29 -9.44 -6.34 3.64
C ALA A 29 -8.48 -6.54 2.49
N ASN A 30 -8.84 -6.00 1.35
CA ASN A 30 -8.00 -6.00 0.16
C ASN A 30 -7.69 -4.57 -0.25
N ALA A 31 -6.45 -4.34 -0.62
CA ALA A 31 -6.02 -3.01 -1.03
C ALA A 31 -4.94 -3.13 -2.09
N THR A 32 -4.65 -2.03 -2.76
CA THR A 32 -3.54 -1.97 -3.69
C THR A 32 -2.58 -0.90 -3.24
N LEU A 33 -1.30 -1.15 -3.44
CA LEU A 33 -0.25 -0.24 -3.04
C LEU A 33 0.67 -0.01 -4.23
N ALA A 34 0.96 1.26 -4.51
CA ALA A 34 1.85 1.61 -5.60
C ALA A 34 3.24 1.93 -5.07
N THR A 35 4.24 1.28 -5.64
CA THR A 35 5.63 1.65 -5.39
C THR A 35 6.21 2.14 -6.70
N THR A 36 6.89 3.27 -6.65
CA THR A 36 7.42 3.91 -7.84
C THR A 36 8.94 4.02 -7.75
N SER A 37 9.61 3.62 -8.81
CA SER A 37 11.05 3.78 -8.90
C SER A 37 11.37 4.70 -10.05
N ARG A 38 12.47 5.42 -9.92
CA ARG A 38 12.95 6.35 -10.94
C ARG A 38 14.39 6.05 -11.26
N ARG A 39 14.71 6.12 -12.52
CA ARG A 39 16.09 5.92 -12.95
C ARG A 39 16.34 6.71 -14.21
N LYS A 40 17.59 6.94 -14.54
CA LYS A 40 17.95 7.59 -15.77
C LYS A 40 18.33 6.53 -16.79
N ASP A 41 17.91 6.74 -18.02
CA ASP A 41 18.30 5.83 -19.09
C ASP A 41 19.66 6.27 -19.67
N ASN A 42 20.11 5.59 -20.71
CA ASN A 42 21.40 5.88 -21.31
C ASN A 42 21.45 7.27 -21.93
N ASN A 43 20.31 7.82 -22.27
CA ASN A 43 20.22 9.16 -22.85
C ASN A 43 20.09 10.27 -21.80
N GLY A 44 20.06 9.89 -20.54
CA GLY A 44 19.90 10.87 -19.48
C GLY A 44 18.46 11.22 -19.16
N ASP A 45 17.52 10.58 -19.83
CA ASP A 45 16.10 10.83 -19.58
C ASP A 45 15.65 10.08 -18.32
N LEU A 46 14.75 10.72 -17.60
CA LEU A 46 14.20 10.12 -16.39
C LEU A 46 13.12 9.11 -16.75
N ILE A 47 13.29 7.88 -16.30
CA ILE A 47 12.30 6.83 -16.48
C ILE A 47 11.66 6.54 -15.14
N GLU A 48 10.35 6.57 -15.11
CA GLU A 48 9.58 6.29 -13.92
C GLU A 48 8.78 5.00 -14.11
N SER A 49 8.84 4.12 -13.15
CA SER A 49 8.16 2.83 -13.21
C SER A 49 7.36 2.63 -11.94
N THR A 50 6.10 2.27 -12.07
CA THR A 50 5.21 2.04 -10.94
C THR A 50 4.75 0.60 -10.93
N GLU A 51 4.90 -0.05 -9.79
CA GLU A 51 4.40 -1.40 -9.59
C GLU A 51 3.22 -1.36 -8.63
N TRP A 52 2.19 -2.11 -8.96
CA TRP A 52 0.99 -2.21 -8.13
C TRP A 52 0.97 -3.53 -7.40
N HIS A 53 0.95 -3.46 -6.08
CA HIS A 53 0.97 -4.65 -5.24
C HIS A 53 -0.40 -4.88 -4.65
N ARG A 54 -0.82 -6.14 -4.63
CA ARG A 54 -2.08 -6.51 -4.00
C ARG A 54 -1.82 -6.89 -2.55
N LEU A 55 -2.54 -6.27 -1.66
CA LEU A 55 -2.38 -6.48 -0.24
C LEU A 55 -3.64 -7.12 0.32
N THR A 56 -3.45 -8.08 1.22
CA THR A 56 -4.55 -8.72 1.91
C THR A 56 -4.29 -8.66 3.41
N PHE A 57 -5.31 -8.24 4.14
CA PHE A 57 -5.25 -8.11 5.59
C PHE A 57 -6.34 -8.97 6.20
N PHE A 58 -6.04 -9.59 7.32
CA PHE A 58 -7.00 -10.47 7.99
C PHE A 58 -7.30 -10.02 9.41
N ASP A 59 -8.50 -10.35 9.87
CA ASP A 59 -8.92 -10.19 11.27
C ASP A 59 -8.79 -8.75 11.75
N LYS A 60 -8.19 -8.54 12.91
CA LYS A 60 -8.09 -7.23 13.50
C LYS A 60 -7.39 -6.20 12.60
N LEU A 61 -6.37 -6.64 11.91
CA LEU A 61 -5.66 -5.74 11.00
C LEU A 61 -6.55 -5.29 9.85
N ALA A 62 -7.44 -6.17 9.39
CA ALA A 62 -8.40 -5.82 8.34
C ALA A 62 -9.37 -4.73 8.83
N ASP A 63 -9.81 -4.81 10.07
CA ASP A 63 -10.66 -3.77 10.65
C ASP A 63 -9.95 -2.44 10.70
N ILE A 64 -8.69 -2.45 11.14
CA ILE A 64 -7.89 -1.23 11.23
C ILE A 64 -7.71 -0.62 9.85
N VAL A 65 -7.38 -1.46 8.87
CA VAL A 65 -7.18 -1.01 7.50
C VAL A 65 -8.46 -0.39 6.95
N GLY A 66 -9.59 -1.03 7.19
CA GLY A 66 -10.88 -0.54 6.72
C GLY A 66 -11.25 0.81 7.32
N GLN A 67 -10.83 1.07 8.55
CA GLN A 67 -11.15 2.31 9.22
C GLN A 67 -10.21 3.46 8.87
N TYR A 68 -8.93 3.17 8.73
CA TYR A 68 -7.91 4.21 8.66
C TYR A 68 -7.17 4.33 7.35
N MET A 69 -7.06 3.25 6.59
CA MET A 69 -6.34 3.32 5.31
C MET A 69 -7.22 3.94 4.24
N LYS A 70 -6.74 5.00 3.61
CA LYS A 70 -7.49 5.69 2.58
C LYS A 70 -6.66 5.83 1.32
N LYS A 71 -7.34 5.97 0.19
CA LYS A 71 -6.69 6.22 -1.09
C LYS A 71 -5.74 7.40 -0.98
N GLY A 72 -4.54 7.24 -1.47
CA GLY A 72 -3.53 8.30 -1.47
C GLY A 72 -2.65 8.34 -0.25
N ALA A 73 -2.99 7.58 0.79
CA ALA A 73 -2.16 7.55 1.99
C ALA A 73 -0.81 6.90 1.71
N LEU A 74 0.23 7.39 2.37
CA LEU A 74 1.54 6.75 2.32
C LEU A 74 1.59 5.78 3.49
N VAL A 75 1.80 4.51 3.21
CA VAL A 75 1.78 3.50 4.25
C VAL A 75 2.98 2.57 4.13
N TYR A 76 3.35 2.00 5.26
CA TYR A 76 4.33 0.94 5.34
C TYR A 76 3.57 -0.36 5.64
N VAL A 77 3.88 -1.41 4.91
CA VAL A 77 3.30 -2.72 5.18
C VAL A 77 4.40 -3.78 5.20
N GLU A 78 4.16 -4.81 5.97
CA GLU A 78 5.07 -5.92 6.09
C GLU A 78 4.26 -7.19 6.02
N GLY A 79 4.77 -8.17 5.27
CA GLY A 79 4.05 -9.42 5.13
C GLY A 79 4.81 -10.46 4.36
N THR A 80 4.08 -11.42 3.82
CA THR A 80 4.67 -12.50 3.05
C THR A 80 4.01 -12.56 1.68
N ILE A 81 4.76 -13.05 0.70
CA ILE A 81 4.23 -13.22 -0.65
C ILE A 81 3.48 -14.54 -0.72
N LYS A 82 2.31 -14.50 -1.33
CA LYS A 82 1.53 -15.70 -1.57
C LYS A 82 1.24 -15.83 -3.05
N TYR A 83 1.52 -16.99 -3.60
CA TYR A 83 1.23 -17.29 -5.00
C TYR A 83 0.05 -18.23 -5.06
N GLU A 84 -0.91 -17.91 -5.88
CA GLU A 84 -2.10 -18.73 -6.05
C GLU A 84 -2.37 -18.96 -7.52
N LYS A 85 -2.96 -20.10 -7.81
CA LYS A 85 -3.41 -20.43 -9.17
C LYS A 85 -4.89 -20.75 -9.12
N TYR A 86 -5.63 -20.26 -10.10
CA TYR A 86 -7.03 -20.59 -10.18
C TYR A 86 -7.44 -20.62 -11.65
N LEU A 87 -8.55 -21.26 -11.92
CA LEU A 87 -9.10 -21.34 -13.27
C LEU A 87 -10.14 -20.24 -13.41
N ASN A 88 -10.07 -19.51 -14.51
CA ASN A 88 -11.09 -18.51 -14.77
C ASN A 88 -12.30 -19.17 -15.43
N LYS A 89 -13.31 -18.38 -15.77
CA LYS A 89 -14.52 -18.89 -16.35
C LYS A 89 -14.29 -19.57 -17.70
N LYS A 90 -13.22 -19.25 -18.37
CA LYS A 90 -12.87 -19.84 -19.65
C LYS A 90 -12.01 -21.10 -19.52
N GLY A 91 -11.72 -21.51 -18.28
CA GLY A 91 -10.88 -22.67 -18.04
C GLY A 91 -9.40 -22.41 -18.17
N VAL A 92 -8.99 -21.15 -18.28
CA VAL A 92 -7.58 -20.79 -18.38
C VAL A 92 -7.00 -20.63 -16.98
N GLU A 93 -5.82 -21.21 -16.78
CA GLU A 93 -5.12 -21.09 -15.50
C GLU A 93 -4.59 -19.68 -15.32
N ILE A 94 -4.94 -19.07 -14.21
CA ILE A 94 -4.53 -17.72 -13.88
C ILE A 94 -3.63 -17.76 -12.64
N ASN A 95 -2.47 -17.12 -12.72
CA ASN A 95 -1.58 -16.99 -11.59
C ASN A 95 -1.85 -15.67 -10.89
N SER A 96 -1.95 -15.70 -9.58
CA SER A 96 -2.19 -14.51 -8.79
C SER A 96 -1.12 -14.42 -7.71
N THR A 97 -0.62 -13.22 -7.51
CA THR A 97 0.37 -12.95 -6.47
C THR A 97 -0.20 -11.88 -5.55
N SER A 98 -0.20 -12.18 -4.26
CA SER A 98 -0.66 -11.20 -3.28
C SER A 98 0.29 -11.20 -2.10
N ILE A 99 0.19 -10.15 -1.30
CA ILE A 99 1.00 -10.02 -0.09
C ILE A 99 0.05 -10.10 1.09
N ILE A 100 0.28 -11.11 1.93
CA ILE A 100 -0.51 -11.27 3.15
C ILE A 100 0.18 -10.44 4.21
N CYS A 101 -0.45 -9.35 4.58
CA CYS A 101 0.17 -8.37 5.46
C CYS A 101 -0.01 -8.75 6.93
N SER A 102 1.07 -8.61 7.68
CA SER A 102 1.05 -8.85 9.13
C SER A 102 1.13 -7.55 9.90
N GLU A 103 1.66 -6.49 9.31
CA GLU A 103 1.77 -5.19 9.95
C GLU A 103 1.49 -4.08 8.95
N MET A 104 0.95 -2.97 9.45
CA MET A 104 0.67 -1.80 8.64
C MET A 104 0.83 -0.55 9.50
N THR A 105 1.49 0.45 8.95
CA THR A 105 1.66 1.74 9.61
C THR A 105 1.37 2.84 8.61
N ILE A 106 0.52 3.77 8.98
CA ILE A 106 0.23 4.91 8.12
C ILE A 106 1.28 5.98 8.39
N LEU A 107 2.06 6.29 7.37
CA LEU A 107 3.15 7.26 7.49
C LEU A 107 2.67 8.67 7.18
N LYS A 108 1.74 8.79 6.25
CA LYS A 108 1.21 10.10 5.86
C LYS A 108 -0.21 9.91 5.37
N ARG A 109 -1.12 10.73 5.90
CA ARG A 109 -2.51 10.67 5.48
C ARG A 109 -2.66 11.31 4.11
N PRO A 110 -3.69 10.93 3.33
CA PRO A 110 -3.89 11.53 2.03
C PRO A 110 -4.15 13.02 2.17
N GLU A 111 -3.66 13.76 1.19
CA GLU A 111 -3.88 15.20 1.18
C GLU A 111 -5.35 15.51 0.95
N ASN A 112 -5.81 16.49 1.68
CA ASN A 112 -7.15 17.00 1.54
C ASN A 112 -7.02 18.46 1.13
N LYS A 113 -7.67 18.85 0.04
CA LYS A 113 -7.57 20.23 -0.45
C LYS A 113 -7.96 21.24 0.61
N GLU A 114 -8.99 20.95 1.37
CA GLU A 114 -9.39 21.85 2.43
C GLU A 114 -8.33 22.00 3.48
N LYS A 115 -7.70 20.89 3.85
CA LYS A 115 -6.62 20.92 4.81
C LYS A 115 -5.41 21.66 4.26
N SER A 116 -5.11 21.43 3.00
CA SER A 116 -3.99 22.10 2.36
C SER A 116 -4.20 23.61 2.36
N GLU A 117 -5.39 24.04 2.01
CA GLU A 117 -5.71 25.45 2.02
C GLU A 117 -5.64 26.02 3.43
N LYS A 118 -6.15 25.26 4.39
CA LYS A 118 -6.15 25.71 5.77
C LYS A 118 -4.75 25.96 6.30
N TYR A 119 -3.81 25.14 5.88
CA TYR A 119 -2.44 25.25 6.37
C TYR A 119 -1.55 26.05 5.46
N GLU A 120 -2.10 26.61 4.42
CA GLU A 120 -1.31 27.33 3.44
C GLU A 120 -0.60 28.53 4.04
N GLY A 121 -1.22 29.17 5.00
CA GLY A 121 -0.62 30.33 5.64
C GLY A 121 0.36 29.97 6.74
N LEU A 122 0.55 28.72 7.01
CA LEU A 122 1.50 28.35 8.05
C LEU A 122 2.92 28.58 7.59
N PRO A 123 3.79 28.93 8.52
CA PRO A 123 5.20 29.10 8.17
C PRO A 123 5.73 27.82 7.55
N GLN A 124 6.79 27.97 6.83
CA GLN A 124 7.40 26.85 6.16
C GLN A 124 8.01 25.83 7.12
N LEU A 125 7.79 26.03 8.38
CA LEU A 125 8.31 25.12 9.38
C LEU A 125 7.94 23.69 9.14
N GLU A 126 6.71 23.49 8.72
CA GLU A 126 6.27 22.14 8.46
C GLU A 126 7.06 21.49 7.34
N ASP A 127 7.32 22.26 6.33
CA ASP A 127 8.10 21.76 5.21
C ASP A 127 9.52 21.49 5.61
N ASP A 128 10.08 22.40 6.40
CA ASP A 128 11.42 22.20 6.89
C ASP A 128 11.53 20.98 7.75
N ASP A 129 10.55 20.81 8.60
CA ASP A 129 10.54 19.64 9.47
C ASP A 129 10.49 18.37 8.68
N SER A 130 9.69 18.36 7.65
CA SER A 130 9.60 17.14 6.84
C SER A 130 10.89 16.90 6.08
N SER A 131 11.56 17.95 5.69
CA SER A 131 12.83 17.78 4.99
C SER A 131 13.93 17.35 5.96
N ASP A 132 13.78 17.72 7.21
CA ASP A 132 14.75 17.33 8.23
C ASP A 132 14.56 15.91 8.68
N VAL A 133 13.51 15.29 8.25
CA VAL A 133 13.27 13.92 8.62
C VAL A 133 13.92 13.04 7.57
N PRO A 134 15.15 12.72 7.79
CA PRO A 134 15.90 11.92 6.83
C PRO A 134 15.61 10.49 7.11
N PHE A 135 15.19 9.85 6.21
CA PHE A 135 15.03 8.42 6.41
C PHE A 135 15.17 7.70 5.16
#